data_56699e6e86d8cd94c6000dcca9768c8a
#
_entry.id   56699e6e86d8cd94c6000dcca9768c8a
#
_cell.length_a   1.000
_cell.length_b   1.000
_cell.length_c   1.000
_cell.angle_alpha   90.00
_cell.angle_beta   90.00
_cell.angle_gamma   90.00
#
_symmetry.space_group_name_H-M   'P 1'
#
loop_
_entity.id
_entity.type
_entity.pdbx_description
1 polymer ?
#
loop_
_entity_poly.entity_id
_entity_poly.type
_entity_poly.pdbx_seq_one_letter_code
_entity_poly.pdbx_strand_id
1 'polypeptide(L)'
;NYLQVSEDDKEVILSTNVLFGVQSVYMKQDRLTGMYYDYAMAAPLMVEDKDISDMDVLILGMGTGTYATQCRKYLGDMNVEGVEIDEKITQLSRQYFSLPEDIQVTTYDGRAFLNSSDQKYDVIMVDAYQDITIPFQMSSCSETLHFPFYRHAL
;
A
#
# COMPACT_ATOMS: atom_id res chain seq x y z
N ASN A 1 -18.89 2.33 6.36
CA ASN A 1 -18.41 2.63 5.00
C ASN A 1 -19.12 1.70 4.02
N TYR A 2 -19.55 2.25 2.89
CA TYR A 2 -20.07 1.46 1.78
C TYR A 2 -18.86 0.99 0.96
N LEU A 3 -18.75 -0.31 0.74
CA LEU A 3 -17.72 -0.93 -0.09
C LEU A 3 -18.40 -1.63 -1.25
N GLN A 4 -17.93 -1.36 -2.46
CA GLN A 4 -18.42 -2.00 -3.67
C GLN A 4 -17.23 -2.60 -4.43
N VAL A 5 -17.30 -3.89 -4.71
CA VAL A 5 -16.40 -4.57 -5.63
C VAL A 5 -17.10 -4.69 -6.97
N SER A 6 -16.44 -4.26 -8.02
CA SER A 6 -16.86 -4.45 -9.41
C SER A 6 -15.77 -5.18 -10.18
N GLU A 7 -16.16 -6.01 -11.11
CA GLU A 7 -15.26 -6.91 -11.83
C GLU A 7 -15.66 -6.99 -13.30
N ASP A 8 -14.69 -6.94 -14.18
CA ASP A 8 -14.83 -7.22 -15.59
C ASP A 8 -13.73 -8.18 -16.10
N ASP A 9 -13.59 -8.34 -17.40
CA ASP A 9 -12.57 -9.22 -18.03
C ASP A 9 -11.13 -8.70 -17.85
N LYS A 10 -10.93 -7.47 -17.44
CA LYS A 10 -9.64 -6.78 -17.37
C LYS A 10 -9.17 -6.51 -15.97
N GLU A 11 -10.10 -6.17 -15.06
CA GLU A 11 -9.75 -5.67 -13.74
C GLU A 11 -10.84 -5.94 -12.69
N VAL A 12 -10.43 -5.89 -11.44
CA VAL A 12 -11.29 -5.84 -10.26
C VAL A 12 -11.07 -4.50 -9.58
N ILE A 13 -12.14 -3.79 -9.26
CA ILE A 13 -12.10 -2.45 -8.67
C ILE A 13 -12.82 -2.46 -7.33
N LEU A 14 -12.19 -1.85 -6.32
CA LEU A 14 -12.83 -1.47 -5.07
C LEU A 14 -13.20 0.02 -5.13
N SER A 15 -14.46 0.33 -4.85
CA SER A 15 -14.97 1.69 -4.67
C SER A 15 -15.53 1.87 -3.26
N THR A 16 -15.32 3.04 -2.67
CA THR A 16 -15.83 3.41 -1.35
C THR A 16 -16.68 4.67 -1.47
N ASN A 17 -17.80 4.73 -0.77
CA ASN A 17 -18.71 5.86 -0.50
C ASN A 17 -18.97 6.91 -1.60
N VAL A 18 -18.10 7.04 -2.58
CA VAL A 18 -18.19 8.04 -3.64
C VAL A 18 -18.55 7.33 -4.94
N LEU A 19 -19.63 7.74 -5.55
CA LEU A 19 -19.97 7.34 -6.91
C LEU A 19 -18.76 7.66 -7.81
N PHE A 20 -18.10 6.60 -8.32
CA PHE A 20 -16.94 6.67 -9.21
C PHE A 20 -15.55 6.85 -8.58
N GLY A 21 -15.41 6.85 -7.26
CA GLY A 21 -14.08 6.84 -6.62
C GLY A 21 -13.45 5.44 -6.68
N VAL A 22 -12.40 5.26 -7.50
CA VAL A 22 -11.58 4.04 -7.46
C VAL A 22 -10.65 4.13 -6.27
N GLN A 23 -10.82 3.21 -5.31
CA GLN A 23 -9.96 3.11 -4.13
C GLN A 23 -8.77 2.19 -4.37
N SER A 24 -9.01 1.09 -5.05
CA SER A 24 -7.98 0.09 -5.37
C SER A 24 -8.34 -0.65 -6.64
N VAL A 25 -7.35 -1.19 -7.32
CA VAL A 25 -7.52 -1.96 -8.55
C VAL A 25 -6.61 -3.19 -8.58
N TYR A 26 -7.11 -4.29 -9.11
CA TYR A 26 -6.32 -5.46 -9.45
C TYR A 26 -6.44 -5.73 -10.95
N MET A 27 -5.30 -5.77 -11.64
CA MET A 27 -5.24 -6.01 -13.08
C MET A 27 -5.16 -7.51 -13.35
N LYS A 28 -6.19 -8.09 -13.97
CA LYS A 28 -6.23 -9.49 -14.40
C LYS A 28 -5.29 -9.76 -15.59
N GLN A 29 -5.05 -8.74 -16.38
CA GLN A 29 -4.15 -8.79 -17.52
C GLN A 29 -2.74 -8.37 -17.14
N ASP A 30 -1.76 -8.76 -17.94
CA ASP A 30 -0.36 -8.37 -17.75
C ASP A 30 -0.11 -6.95 -18.28
N ARG A 31 -0.58 -5.97 -17.51
CA ARG A 31 -0.41 -4.55 -17.80
C ARG A 31 -0.36 -3.74 -16.52
N LEU A 32 0.17 -2.53 -16.61
CA LEU A 32 0.17 -1.55 -15.54
C LEU A 32 -1.25 -1.02 -15.30
N THR A 33 -1.45 -0.42 -14.11
CA THR A 33 -2.77 0.09 -13.69
C THR A 33 -3.16 1.38 -14.41
N GLY A 34 -2.17 2.17 -14.87
CA GLY A 34 -2.37 3.54 -15.35
C GLY A 34 -2.59 4.55 -14.22
N MET A 35 -2.38 4.14 -12.96
CA MET A 35 -2.57 4.96 -11.76
C MET A 35 -1.22 5.27 -11.10
N TYR A 36 -1.24 6.07 -10.03
CA TYR A 36 -0.03 6.48 -9.28
C TYR A 36 0.78 5.31 -8.71
N TYR A 37 0.19 4.14 -8.50
CA TYR A 37 0.90 2.93 -8.09
C TYR A 37 2.07 2.57 -9.01
N ASP A 38 1.89 2.78 -10.30
CA ASP A 38 2.89 2.46 -11.32
C ASP A 38 4.14 3.33 -11.16
N TYR A 39 3.95 4.60 -10.81
CA TYR A 39 5.06 5.52 -10.51
C TYR A 39 5.70 5.22 -9.15
N ALA A 40 4.88 4.84 -8.16
CA ALA A 40 5.37 4.51 -6.83
C ALA A 40 6.29 3.28 -6.84
N MET A 41 6.17 2.37 -7.81
CA MET A 41 7.10 1.23 -7.98
C MET A 41 8.54 1.66 -8.25
N ALA A 42 8.80 2.93 -8.59
CA ALA A 42 10.16 3.42 -8.70
C ALA A 42 10.89 3.51 -7.35
N ALA A 43 10.16 3.63 -6.24
CA ALA A 43 10.77 3.82 -4.92
C ALA A 43 11.71 2.66 -4.50
N PRO A 44 11.36 1.38 -4.61
CA PRO A 44 12.30 0.30 -4.36
C PRO A 44 13.55 0.33 -5.23
N LEU A 45 13.43 0.78 -6.49
CA LEU A 45 14.57 0.88 -7.42
C LEU A 45 15.54 2.03 -7.09
N MET A 46 15.13 2.95 -6.21
CA MET A 46 15.98 4.08 -5.76
C MET A 46 16.76 3.76 -4.48
N VAL A 47 16.53 2.60 -3.88
CA VAL A 47 17.29 2.14 -2.71
C VAL A 47 18.66 1.64 -3.21
N GLU A 48 19.73 2.22 -2.68
CA GLU A 48 21.10 1.84 -3.04
C GLU A 48 21.57 0.63 -2.22
N ASP A 49 22.46 -0.15 -2.79
CA ASP A 49 23.19 -1.25 -2.13
C ASP A 49 22.31 -2.35 -1.50
N LYS A 50 21.11 -2.57 -2.04
CA LYS A 50 20.21 -3.62 -1.59
C LYS A 50 19.47 -4.29 -2.75
N ASP A 51 19.45 -5.61 -2.76
CA ASP A 51 18.68 -6.38 -3.74
C ASP A 51 17.17 -6.30 -3.44
N ILE A 52 16.34 -6.34 -4.48
CA ILE A 52 14.88 -6.28 -4.34
C ILE A 52 14.34 -7.37 -3.41
N SER A 53 14.90 -8.58 -3.49
CA SER A 53 14.49 -9.71 -2.66
C SER A 53 14.75 -9.53 -1.15
N ASP A 54 15.66 -8.65 -0.79
CA ASP A 54 16.05 -8.39 0.58
C ASP A 54 15.37 -7.14 1.17
N MET A 55 14.57 -6.45 0.37
CA MET A 55 13.91 -5.21 0.79
C MET A 55 12.74 -5.47 1.73
N ASP A 56 12.67 -4.65 2.76
CA ASP A 56 11.54 -4.55 3.68
C ASP A 56 10.70 -3.33 3.31
N VAL A 57 9.45 -3.56 2.89
CA VAL A 57 8.52 -2.54 2.42
C VAL A 57 7.31 -2.48 3.33
N LEU A 58 7.02 -1.30 3.87
CA LEU A 58 5.81 -1.04 4.64
C LEU A 58 4.81 -0.24 3.81
N ILE A 59 3.54 -0.64 3.85
CA ILE A 59 2.44 0.07 3.21
C ILE A 59 1.43 0.49 4.27
N LEU A 60 1.29 1.79 4.48
CA LEU A 60 0.28 2.39 5.36
C LEU A 60 -0.94 2.80 4.53
N GLY A 61 -2.09 2.22 4.83
CA GLY A 61 -3.26 2.29 3.97
C GLY A 61 -3.15 1.27 2.84
N MET A 62 -3.03 -0.01 3.22
CA MET A 62 -2.80 -1.12 2.27
C MET A 62 -3.88 -1.20 1.20
N GLY A 63 -5.11 -0.83 1.54
CA GLY A 63 -6.25 -1.03 0.64
C GLY A 63 -6.40 -2.50 0.27
N THR A 64 -6.63 -2.78 -1.01
CA THR A 64 -6.68 -4.16 -1.50
C THR A 64 -5.31 -4.72 -1.91
N GLY A 65 -4.23 -3.97 -1.69
CA GLY A 65 -2.86 -4.40 -1.98
C GLY A 65 -2.40 -4.16 -3.42
N THR A 66 -2.98 -3.19 -4.11
CA THR A 66 -2.60 -2.84 -5.49
C THR A 66 -1.10 -2.61 -5.62
N TYR A 67 -0.51 -1.76 -4.77
CA TYR A 67 0.93 -1.46 -4.81
C TYR A 67 1.77 -2.72 -4.56
N ALA A 68 1.42 -3.51 -3.54
CA ALA A 68 2.15 -4.73 -3.20
C ALA A 68 2.13 -5.76 -4.34
N THR A 69 0.97 -6.00 -4.94
CA THR A 69 0.83 -6.94 -6.06
C THR A 69 1.57 -6.47 -7.31
N GLN A 70 1.55 -5.17 -7.60
CA GLN A 70 2.30 -4.59 -8.70
C GLN A 70 3.81 -4.70 -8.49
N CYS A 71 4.32 -4.36 -7.29
CA CYS A 71 5.74 -4.50 -6.96
C CYS A 71 6.20 -5.95 -7.13
N ARG A 72 5.48 -6.92 -6.58
CA ARG A 72 5.84 -8.33 -6.74
C ARG A 72 5.80 -8.81 -8.18
N LYS A 73 4.81 -8.36 -8.94
CA LYS A 73 4.64 -8.77 -10.33
C LYS A 73 5.77 -8.27 -11.23
N TYR A 74 6.22 -7.04 -11.04
CA TYR A 74 7.12 -6.36 -11.97
C TYR A 74 8.56 -6.20 -11.46
N LEU A 75 8.77 -6.18 -10.14
CA LEU A 75 10.10 -6.00 -9.55
C LEU A 75 10.67 -7.29 -8.97
N GLY A 76 9.81 -8.21 -8.54
CA GLY A 76 10.19 -9.47 -7.91
C GLY A 76 9.76 -9.57 -6.46
N ASP A 77 10.11 -10.69 -5.84
CA ASP A 77 9.79 -10.95 -4.43
C ASP A 77 10.52 -9.96 -3.53
N MET A 78 9.79 -9.42 -2.58
CA MET A 78 10.28 -8.55 -1.51
C MET A 78 9.45 -8.80 -0.25
N ASN A 79 9.98 -8.43 0.91
CA ASN A 79 9.24 -8.52 2.17
C ASN A 79 8.26 -7.35 2.26
N VAL A 80 6.97 -7.62 2.13
CA VAL A 80 5.94 -6.59 2.20
C VAL A 80 5.07 -6.78 3.43
N GLU A 81 4.92 -5.73 4.21
CA GLU A 81 3.98 -5.64 5.31
C GLU A 81 3.00 -4.50 5.06
N GLY A 82 1.71 -4.75 5.29
CA GLY A 82 0.65 -3.78 5.13
C GLY A 82 -0.05 -3.44 6.44
N VAL A 83 -0.50 -2.20 6.55
CA VAL A 83 -1.40 -1.75 7.62
C VAL A 83 -2.65 -1.18 6.98
N GLU A 84 -3.80 -1.72 7.37
CA GLU A 84 -5.12 -1.31 6.87
C GLU A 84 -6.06 -1.11 8.06
N ILE A 85 -6.77 0.01 8.08
CA ILE A 85 -7.66 0.33 9.20
C ILE A 85 -8.99 -0.42 9.13
N ASP A 86 -9.44 -0.79 7.93
CA ASP A 86 -10.71 -1.49 7.71
C ASP A 86 -10.47 -2.97 7.41
N GLU A 87 -10.77 -3.83 8.41
CA GLU A 87 -10.64 -5.29 8.29
C GLU A 87 -11.43 -5.86 7.09
N LYS A 88 -12.55 -5.22 6.72
CA LYS A 88 -13.35 -5.67 5.58
C LYS A 88 -12.57 -5.51 4.27
N ILE A 89 -11.79 -4.45 4.14
CA ILE A 89 -10.95 -4.24 2.96
C ILE A 89 -9.88 -5.33 2.89
N THR A 90 -9.26 -5.69 4.01
CA THR A 90 -8.30 -6.80 4.09
C THR A 90 -8.94 -8.14 3.71
N GLN A 91 -10.16 -8.41 4.13
CA GLN A 91 -10.90 -9.62 3.73
C GLN A 91 -11.18 -9.62 2.22
N LEU A 92 -11.64 -8.50 1.66
CA LEU A 92 -11.90 -8.36 0.23
C LEU A 92 -10.62 -8.51 -0.61
N SER A 93 -9.47 -8.02 -0.11
CA SER A 93 -8.18 -8.12 -0.81
C SER A 93 -7.79 -9.58 -1.07
N ARG A 94 -8.00 -10.45 -0.11
CA ARG A 94 -7.76 -11.90 -0.25
C ARG A 94 -8.77 -12.55 -1.19
N GLN A 95 -10.04 -12.17 -1.06
CA GLN A 95 -11.13 -12.83 -1.77
C GLN A 95 -11.19 -12.47 -3.26
N TYR A 96 -10.92 -11.21 -3.63
CA TYR A 96 -11.18 -10.70 -4.97
C TYR A 96 -9.95 -10.10 -5.67
N PHE A 97 -8.93 -9.66 -4.91
CA PHE A 97 -7.81 -8.89 -5.46
C PHE A 97 -6.50 -9.65 -5.50
N SER A 98 -6.55 -10.96 -5.28
CA SER A 98 -5.39 -11.87 -5.37
C SER A 98 -4.20 -11.41 -4.53
N LEU A 99 -4.45 -10.77 -3.38
CA LEU A 99 -3.38 -10.42 -2.46
C LEU A 99 -2.67 -11.69 -1.99
N PRO A 100 -1.34 -11.83 -2.18
CA PRO A 100 -0.60 -13.03 -1.79
C PRO A 100 -0.74 -13.33 -0.29
N GLU A 101 -0.88 -14.61 0.05
CA GLU A 101 -1.13 -15.08 1.42
C GLU A 101 0.02 -14.77 2.38
N ASP A 102 1.23 -14.71 1.87
CA ASP A 102 2.45 -14.43 2.64
C ASP A 102 2.64 -12.93 2.95
N ILE A 103 1.92 -12.03 2.28
CA ILE A 103 1.90 -10.62 2.65
C ILE A 103 1.08 -10.45 3.93
N GLN A 104 1.75 -10.05 5.01
CA GLN A 104 1.06 -9.77 6.27
C GLN A 104 0.34 -8.43 6.22
N VAL A 105 -0.90 -8.40 6.69
CA VAL A 105 -1.68 -7.18 6.83
C VAL A 105 -2.18 -7.06 8.27
N THR A 106 -1.74 -6.01 8.94
CA THR A 106 -2.18 -5.69 10.30
C THR A 106 -3.37 -4.73 10.24
N THR A 107 -4.50 -5.10 10.85
CA THR A 107 -5.64 -4.19 10.99
C THR A 107 -5.37 -3.24 12.15
N TYR A 108 -4.94 -2.04 11.82
CA TYR A 108 -4.59 -1.02 12.82
C TYR A 108 -4.55 0.39 12.20
N ASP A 109 -4.54 1.41 13.06
CA ASP A 109 -4.23 2.77 12.64
C ASP A 109 -2.76 2.87 12.23
N GLY A 110 -2.48 3.36 11.00
CA GLY A 110 -1.14 3.38 10.43
C GLY A 110 -0.15 4.22 11.24
N ARG A 111 -0.58 5.33 11.82
CA ARG A 111 0.27 6.17 12.67
C ARG A 111 0.56 5.50 14.00
N ALA A 112 -0.46 4.90 14.62
CA ALA A 112 -0.28 4.17 15.87
C ALA A 112 0.66 2.98 15.66
N PHE A 113 0.57 2.30 14.51
CA PHE A 113 1.48 1.23 14.11
C PHE A 113 2.94 1.73 14.07
N LEU A 114 3.19 2.81 13.33
CA LEU A 114 4.53 3.40 13.24
C LEU A 114 5.10 3.80 14.60
N ASN A 115 4.28 4.38 15.47
CA ASN A 115 4.71 4.81 16.80
C ASN A 115 5.02 3.63 17.74
N SER A 116 4.48 2.45 17.48
CA SER A 116 4.67 1.24 18.28
C SER A 116 5.68 0.26 17.71
N SER A 117 6.12 0.46 16.47
CA SER A 117 7.05 -0.44 15.77
C SER A 117 8.48 0.05 15.93
N ASP A 118 9.38 -0.85 16.34
CA ASP A 118 10.83 -0.64 16.30
C ASP A 118 11.46 -1.16 15.00
N GLN A 119 10.64 -1.71 14.10
CA GLN A 119 11.09 -2.27 12.82
C GLN A 119 11.53 -1.15 11.88
N LYS A 120 12.55 -1.44 11.06
CA LYS A 120 13.03 -0.53 10.03
C LYS A 120 12.63 -1.08 8.67
N TYR A 121 12.29 -0.17 7.77
CA TYR A 121 11.90 -0.49 6.40
C TYR A 121 12.78 0.29 5.42
N ASP A 122 13.03 -0.29 4.26
CA ASP A 122 13.77 0.36 3.18
C ASP A 122 12.87 1.31 2.40
N VAL A 123 11.59 0.95 2.28
CA VAL A 123 10.56 1.76 1.62
C VAL A 123 9.31 1.82 2.49
N ILE A 124 8.76 3.00 2.66
CA ILE A 124 7.47 3.21 3.30
C ILE A 124 6.54 3.92 2.30
N MET A 125 5.53 3.20 1.84
CA MET A 125 4.44 3.75 1.05
C MET A 125 3.34 4.23 1.98
N VAL A 126 2.98 5.51 1.90
CA VAL A 126 1.87 6.09 2.66
C VAL A 126 0.73 6.41 1.69
N ASP A 127 -0.31 5.62 1.74
CA ASP A 127 -1.51 5.71 0.89
C ASP A 127 -2.80 5.74 1.71
N ALA A 128 -2.75 6.39 2.87
CA ALA A 128 -3.87 6.49 3.78
C ALA A 128 -4.73 7.72 3.43
N TYR A 129 -5.84 7.48 2.74
CA TYR A 129 -6.83 8.50 2.42
C TYR A 129 -8.14 8.23 3.17
N GLN A 130 -8.80 9.31 3.58
CA GLN A 130 -10.17 9.29 4.05
C GLN A 130 -11.02 10.09 3.06
N ASP A 131 -11.86 9.39 2.30
CA ASP A 131 -12.59 9.93 1.15
C ASP A 131 -11.63 10.53 0.09
N ILE A 132 -11.58 11.84 -0.04
CA ILE A 132 -10.70 12.57 -0.96
C ILE A 132 -9.62 13.37 -0.22
N THR A 133 -9.47 13.18 1.08
CA THR A 133 -8.54 13.94 1.92
C THR A 133 -7.55 13.03 2.62
N ILE A 134 -6.34 13.55 2.82
CA ILE A 134 -5.37 12.89 3.70
C ILE A 134 -5.84 13.10 5.14
N PRO A 135 -5.97 12.04 5.95
CA PRO A 135 -6.33 12.18 7.35
C PRO A 135 -5.36 13.12 8.06
N PHE A 136 -5.89 14.00 8.92
CA PHE A 136 -5.08 14.96 9.66
C PHE A 136 -3.91 14.29 10.40
N GLN A 137 -4.13 13.09 10.90
CA GLN A 137 -3.10 12.27 11.57
C GLN A 137 -1.91 11.93 10.69
N MET A 138 -2.12 11.86 9.36
CA MET A 138 -1.07 11.54 8.38
C MET A 138 -0.51 12.80 7.69
N SER A 139 -1.12 13.96 7.90
CA SER A 139 -0.74 15.21 7.23
C SER A 139 0.33 16.02 7.98
N SER A 140 0.59 15.74 9.26
CA SER A 140 1.61 16.45 10.04
C SER A 140 2.99 15.83 9.85
N CYS A 141 3.75 16.37 8.93
CA CYS A 141 5.11 15.94 8.60
C CYS A 141 6.09 15.96 9.78
N SER A 142 5.91 16.89 10.75
CA SER A 142 6.88 17.08 11.83
C SER A 142 6.86 16.00 12.92
N GLU A 143 5.74 15.29 13.06
CA GLU A 143 5.58 14.29 14.10
C GLU A 143 5.55 12.85 13.57
N THR A 144 5.17 12.64 12.31
CA THR A 144 5.09 11.32 11.71
C THR A 144 6.43 10.84 11.16
N LEU A 145 7.33 11.79 10.81
CA LEU A 145 8.64 11.53 10.22
C LEU A 145 9.80 11.80 11.18
N HIS A 146 9.66 11.49 12.46
CA HIS A 146 10.82 11.31 13.34
C HIS A 146 11.54 9.98 13.03
N PHE A 147 11.58 9.61 11.74
CA PHE A 147 12.37 8.49 11.28
C PHE A 147 13.82 8.91 11.11
N PRO A 148 14.76 8.14 11.64
CA PRO A 148 16.18 8.38 11.39
C PRO A 148 16.57 8.34 9.91
N PHE A 149 15.69 7.89 9.04
CA PHE A 149 15.92 7.81 7.59
C PHE A 149 16.03 9.16 6.88
N TYR A 150 15.41 10.23 7.36
CA TYR A 150 15.55 11.56 6.75
C TYR A 150 16.87 12.27 7.10
N ARG A 151 17.68 11.72 7.99
CA ARG A 151 18.99 12.31 8.34
C ARG A 151 20.14 11.87 7.42
N HIS A 152 19.94 10.90 6.56
CA HIS A 152 20.98 10.41 5.65
C HIS A 152 20.68 10.64 4.16
N ALA A 153 19.57 11.29 3.82
CA ALA A 153 19.19 11.63 2.45
C ALA A 153 19.32 13.14 2.12
N LEU A 154 20.08 13.90 2.91
CA LEU A 154 20.53 15.27 2.58
C LEU A 154 22.02 15.39 2.76
#